data_cc1f29f0901d628d8a87f61249dddf48
#
_entry.id   cc1f29f0901d628d8a87f61249dddf48
#
_cell.length_a   1.000
_cell.length_b   1.000
_cell.length_c   1.000
_cell.angle_alpha   90.00
_cell.angle_beta   90.00
_cell.angle_gamma   90.00
#
_symmetry.space_group_name_H-M   'P 1'
#
loop_
_entity.id
_entity.type
_entity.pdbx_description
1 polymer ?
#
loop_
_entity_poly.entity_id
_entity_poly.type
_entity_poly.pdbx_seq_one_letter_code
_entity_poly.pdbx_strand_id
1 'polypeptide(L)'
;MSASLWVAIAACAVAALALVLLAVVWVRLSRLRSSQKVLLGGDRHDLVDFAVSLQGRIDDLHRAVDEVAAGLSRVDRRVDGAITNTAVVRYDAYKDTGGQQSASFAFLDSNRTGTVVTAIQGRDYARIYVKELDRGKASAALSPEELQAVERAMAR
;
A
#
# COMPACT_ATOMS: atom_id res chain seq x y z
N MET A 1 -14.72 -90.50 -8.84
CA MET A 1 -14.66 -89.16 -8.14
C MET A 1 -15.89 -88.42 -8.59
N SER A 2 -16.79 -88.10 -7.66
CA SER A 2 -18.12 -87.54 -7.96
C SER A 2 -18.01 -86.11 -8.36
N ALA A 3 -18.81 -85.65 -9.33
CA ALA A 3 -18.85 -84.29 -9.85
C ALA A 3 -19.05 -83.21 -8.73
N SER A 4 -19.63 -83.63 -7.62
CA SER A 4 -19.82 -82.82 -6.39
C SER A 4 -18.52 -82.42 -5.72
N LEU A 5 -17.48 -83.25 -5.84
CA LEU A 5 -16.17 -82.97 -5.22
C LEU A 5 -15.37 -81.91 -6.00
N TRP A 6 -15.51 -81.89 -7.32
CA TRP A 6 -14.94 -80.85 -8.17
C TRP A 6 -15.64 -79.46 -7.99
N VAL A 7 -16.94 -79.52 -7.84
CA VAL A 7 -17.70 -78.26 -7.57
C VAL A 7 -17.33 -77.71 -6.20
N ALA A 8 -17.13 -78.52 -5.18
CA ALA A 8 -16.70 -78.07 -3.86
C ALA A 8 -15.30 -77.49 -3.86
N ILE A 9 -14.33 -78.10 -4.61
CA ILE A 9 -13.00 -77.54 -4.76
C ILE A 9 -13.00 -76.18 -5.51
N ALA A 10 -13.78 -76.10 -6.57
CA ALA A 10 -13.92 -74.84 -7.32
C ALA A 10 -14.53 -73.72 -6.46
N ALA A 11 -15.57 -74.05 -5.65
CA ALA A 11 -16.18 -73.06 -4.73
C ALA A 11 -15.19 -72.59 -3.67
N CYS A 12 -14.37 -73.49 -3.09
CA CYS A 12 -13.33 -73.13 -2.13
C CYS A 12 -12.25 -72.24 -2.77
N ALA A 13 -11.82 -72.56 -4.00
CA ALA A 13 -10.84 -71.73 -4.72
C ALA A 13 -11.34 -70.31 -5.00
N VAL A 14 -12.60 -70.19 -5.43
CA VAL A 14 -13.22 -68.85 -5.64
C VAL A 14 -13.36 -68.09 -4.33
N ALA A 15 -13.75 -68.74 -3.24
CA ALA A 15 -13.84 -68.09 -1.93
C ALA A 15 -12.47 -67.65 -1.41
N ALA A 16 -11.40 -68.46 -1.59
CA ALA A 16 -10.04 -68.10 -1.23
C ALA A 16 -9.54 -66.89 -2.05
N LEU A 17 -9.83 -66.84 -3.37
CA LEU A 17 -9.48 -65.74 -4.25
C LEU A 17 -10.19 -64.45 -3.83
N ALA A 18 -11.48 -64.54 -3.49
CA ALA A 18 -12.26 -63.40 -3.02
C ALA A 18 -11.71 -62.83 -1.70
N LEU A 19 -11.31 -63.68 -0.76
CA LEU A 19 -10.70 -63.26 0.50
C LEU A 19 -9.35 -62.55 0.29
N VAL A 20 -8.51 -63.08 -0.63
CA VAL A 20 -7.24 -62.45 -0.98
C VAL A 20 -7.44 -61.09 -1.62
N LEU A 21 -8.39 -60.95 -2.54
CA LEU A 21 -8.72 -59.68 -3.17
C LEU A 21 -9.23 -58.65 -2.11
N LEU A 22 -10.07 -59.12 -1.19
CA LEU A 22 -10.60 -58.27 -0.11
C LEU A 22 -9.50 -57.78 0.81
N ALA A 23 -8.56 -58.65 1.17
CA ALA A 23 -7.38 -58.31 1.96
C ALA A 23 -6.48 -57.30 1.23
N VAL A 24 -6.23 -57.48 -0.06
CA VAL A 24 -5.42 -56.58 -0.89
C VAL A 24 -6.09 -55.17 -0.98
N VAL A 25 -7.40 -55.15 -1.22
CA VAL A 25 -8.16 -53.89 -1.23
C VAL A 25 -8.10 -53.21 0.13
N TRP A 26 -8.26 -53.95 1.20
CA TRP A 26 -8.20 -53.42 2.56
C TRP A 26 -6.83 -52.83 2.90
N VAL A 27 -5.75 -53.53 2.55
CA VAL A 27 -4.37 -53.05 2.73
C VAL A 27 -4.09 -51.81 1.87
N ARG A 28 -4.59 -51.76 0.64
CA ARG A 28 -4.44 -50.59 -0.22
C ARG A 28 -5.23 -49.37 0.35
N LEU A 29 -6.47 -49.61 0.81
CA LEU A 29 -7.30 -48.56 1.43
C LEU A 29 -6.66 -48.05 2.74
N SER A 30 -6.11 -48.93 3.57
CA SER A 30 -5.45 -48.56 4.82
C SER A 30 -4.16 -47.77 4.56
N ARG A 31 -3.38 -48.13 3.52
CA ARG A 31 -2.19 -47.35 3.10
C ARG A 31 -2.57 -45.94 2.58
N LEU A 32 -3.63 -45.82 1.81
CA LEU A 32 -4.10 -44.52 1.34
C LEU A 32 -4.58 -43.65 2.53
N ARG A 33 -5.29 -44.25 3.50
CA ARG A 33 -5.69 -43.55 4.72
C ARG A 33 -4.52 -43.14 5.61
N SER A 34 -3.48 -43.96 5.70
CA SER A 34 -2.28 -43.60 6.48
C SER A 34 -1.44 -42.52 5.80
N SER A 35 -1.36 -42.51 4.47
CA SER A 35 -0.68 -41.42 3.72
C SER A 35 -1.43 -40.08 3.83
N GLN A 36 -2.75 -40.12 3.88
CA GLN A 36 -3.55 -38.91 4.12
C GLN A 36 -3.42 -38.40 5.58
N LYS A 37 -3.26 -39.30 6.56
CA LYS A 37 -3.00 -38.91 7.96
C LYS A 37 -1.64 -38.23 8.15
N VAL A 38 -0.62 -38.64 7.39
CA VAL A 38 0.74 -38.06 7.46
C VAL A 38 0.82 -36.72 6.76
N LEU A 39 0.05 -36.49 5.70
CA LEU A 39 0.02 -35.23 4.96
C LEU A 39 -0.93 -34.19 5.56
N LEU A 40 -1.92 -34.61 6.32
CA LEU A 40 -2.95 -33.74 6.92
C LEU A 40 -2.91 -33.71 8.47
N GLY A 41 -1.85 -34.30 9.06
CA GLY A 41 -1.54 -34.14 10.50
C GLY A 41 -2.70 -34.35 11.44
N GLY A 42 -3.28 -35.59 11.55
CA GLY A 42 -4.23 -35.85 12.62
C GLY A 42 -5.66 -35.36 12.37
N ASP A 43 -6.54 -35.60 13.23
CA ASP A 43 -7.98 -35.48 13.30
C ASP A 43 -8.65 -34.31 12.51
N ARG A 44 -9.91 -34.48 12.14
CA ARG A 44 -10.78 -33.42 11.58
C ARG A 44 -10.76 -32.12 12.42
N HIS A 45 -10.44 -32.21 13.70
CA HIS A 45 -10.25 -31.06 14.60
C HIS A 45 -9.05 -30.20 14.14
N ASP A 46 -7.93 -30.78 13.78
CA ASP A 46 -6.73 -30.03 13.38
C ASP A 46 -6.96 -29.16 12.12
N LEU A 47 -7.79 -29.66 11.18
CA LEU A 47 -8.12 -28.87 9.96
C LEU A 47 -9.02 -27.69 10.26
N VAL A 48 -9.97 -27.86 11.17
CA VAL A 48 -10.87 -26.78 11.58
C VAL A 48 -10.08 -25.74 12.38
N ASP A 49 -9.26 -26.18 13.33
CA ASP A 49 -8.43 -25.30 14.14
C ASP A 49 -7.40 -24.54 13.27
N PHE A 50 -6.82 -25.21 12.26
CA PHE A 50 -5.96 -24.55 11.26
C PHE A 50 -6.73 -23.51 10.45
N ALA A 51 -7.95 -23.83 9.97
CA ALA A 51 -8.77 -22.90 9.22
C ALA A 51 -9.16 -21.67 10.06
N VAL A 52 -9.53 -21.87 11.34
CA VAL A 52 -9.82 -20.79 12.29
C VAL A 52 -8.58 -19.93 12.55
N SER A 53 -7.41 -20.55 12.74
CA SER A 53 -6.16 -19.80 12.94
C SER A 53 -5.76 -19.00 11.69
N LEU A 54 -5.98 -19.55 10.49
CA LEU A 54 -5.75 -18.87 9.24
C LEU A 54 -6.69 -17.68 9.06
N GLN A 55 -7.98 -17.86 9.38
CA GLN A 55 -8.95 -16.77 9.36
C GLN A 55 -8.53 -15.65 10.30
N GLY A 56 -8.12 -15.97 11.53
CA GLY A 56 -7.61 -14.98 12.47
C GLY A 56 -6.42 -14.19 11.94
N ARG A 57 -5.47 -14.86 11.25
CA ARG A 57 -4.33 -14.18 10.61
C ARG A 57 -4.75 -13.29 9.45
N ILE A 58 -5.75 -13.69 8.68
CA ILE A 58 -6.31 -12.88 7.59
C ILE A 58 -6.97 -11.62 8.16
N ASP A 59 -7.73 -11.76 9.24
CA ASP A 59 -8.39 -10.62 9.89
C ASP A 59 -7.37 -9.65 10.52
N ASP A 60 -6.28 -10.19 11.11
CA ASP A 60 -5.18 -9.38 11.60
C ASP A 60 -4.47 -8.63 10.49
N LEU A 61 -4.24 -9.29 9.33
CA LEU A 61 -3.64 -8.67 8.16
C LEU A 61 -4.52 -7.55 7.60
N HIS A 62 -5.83 -7.77 7.49
CA HIS A 62 -6.78 -6.75 7.04
C HIS A 62 -6.73 -5.52 7.97
N ARG A 63 -6.75 -5.73 9.30
CA ARG A 63 -6.62 -4.61 10.25
C ARG A 63 -5.30 -3.85 10.07
N ALA A 64 -4.19 -4.55 9.90
CA ALA A 64 -2.90 -3.91 9.67
C ALA A 64 -2.87 -3.10 8.36
N VAL A 65 -3.48 -3.62 7.29
CA VAL A 65 -3.61 -2.90 6.00
C VAL A 65 -4.46 -1.65 6.17
N ASP A 66 -5.58 -1.74 6.86
CA ASP A 66 -6.46 -0.58 7.11
C ASP A 66 -5.76 0.49 7.97
N GLU A 67 -4.98 0.09 8.96
CA GLU A 67 -4.18 1.02 9.77
C GLU A 67 -3.12 1.72 8.93
N VAL A 68 -2.42 0.99 8.05
CA VAL A 68 -1.43 1.56 7.12
C VAL A 68 -2.11 2.53 6.15
N ALA A 69 -3.24 2.17 5.56
CA ALA A 69 -4.00 3.03 4.65
C ALA A 69 -4.46 4.32 5.34
N ALA A 70 -4.99 4.21 6.55
CA ALA A 70 -5.36 5.38 7.36
C ALA A 70 -4.15 6.24 7.75
N GLY A 71 -3.00 5.60 8.02
CA GLY A 71 -1.73 6.27 8.27
C GLY A 71 -1.26 7.06 7.05
N LEU A 72 -1.25 6.43 5.88
CA LEU A 72 -0.88 7.06 4.62
C LEU A 72 -1.75 8.28 4.30
N SER A 73 -3.07 8.14 4.43
CA SER A 73 -4.00 9.26 4.22
C SER A 73 -3.78 10.44 5.18
N ARG A 74 -3.29 10.18 6.40
CA ARG A 74 -2.88 11.26 7.32
C ARG A 74 -1.60 11.95 6.88
N VAL A 75 -0.64 11.17 6.37
CA VAL A 75 0.63 11.70 5.84
C VAL A 75 0.37 12.55 4.61
N ASP A 76 -0.43 12.07 3.65
CA ASP A 76 -0.80 12.82 2.44
C ASP A 76 -1.39 14.18 2.80
N ARG A 77 -2.39 14.23 3.67
CA ARG A 77 -2.98 15.51 4.10
C ARG A 77 -1.97 16.45 4.79
N ARG A 78 -0.97 15.89 5.51
CA ARG A 78 0.08 16.71 6.11
C ARG A 78 1.06 17.23 5.08
N VAL A 79 1.37 16.43 4.07
CA VAL A 79 2.24 16.84 2.96
C VAL A 79 1.55 17.88 2.10
N ASP A 80 0.26 17.72 1.80
CA ASP A 80 -0.54 18.68 1.03
C ASP A 80 -0.62 20.07 1.70
N GLY A 81 -0.68 20.10 3.03
CA GLY A 81 -0.66 21.35 3.81
C GLY A 81 0.74 21.84 4.20
N ALA A 82 1.79 21.11 3.84
CA ALA A 82 3.15 21.56 4.09
C ALA A 82 3.63 22.50 2.97
N ILE A 83 4.51 23.44 3.33
CA ILE A 83 5.17 24.32 2.34
C ILE A 83 6.21 23.50 1.58
N THR A 84 5.81 22.97 0.45
CA THR A 84 6.66 22.13 -0.44
C THR A 84 7.03 22.85 -1.73
N ASN A 85 6.25 23.84 -2.14
CA ASN A 85 6.41 24.58 -3.39
C ASN A 85 7.09 25.90 -3.10
N THR A 86 8.33 26.05 -3.54
CA THR A 86 9.13 27.25 -3.31
C THR A 86 9.76 27.74 -4.60
N ALA A 87 9.79 29.06 -4.78
CA ALA A 87 10.51 29.68 -5.88
C ALA A 87 11.05 31.06 -5.49
N VAL A 88 12.06 31.47 -6.22
CA VAL A 88 12.69 32.80 -6.11
C VAL A 88 12.76 33.44 -7.48
N VAL A 89 12.33 34.71 -7.55
CA VAL A 89 12.49 35.59 -8.72
C VAL A 89 13.36 36.75 -8.30
N ARG A 90 14.51 36.92 -8.93
CA ARG A 90 15.42 38.06 -8.71
C ARG A 90 15.23 39.08 -9.83
N TYR A 91 15.30 40.36 -9.48
CA TYR A 91 15.10 41.45 -10.42
C TYR A 91 15.70 42.78 -9.93
N ASP A 92 15.77 43.75 -10.80
CA ASP A 92 16.15 45.10 -10.45
C ASP A 92 14.88 45.95 -10.28
N ALA A 93 14.53 46.27 -9.04
CA ALA A 93 13.32 47.05 -8.73
C ALA A 93 13.46 48.49 -9.22
N TYR A 94 14.67 48.99 -9.34
CA TYR A 94 14.96 50.38 -9.81
C TYR A 94 16.05 50.31 -10.88
N LYS A 95 15.99 51.22 -11.85
CA LYS A 95 16.93 51.26 -12.97
C LYS A 95 18.39 51.53 -12.57
N ASP A 96 18.58 52.13 -11.41
CA ASP A 96 19.90 52.54 -10.88
C ASP A 96 20.51 51.56 -9.90
N THR A 97 19.83 50.47 -9.59
CA THR A 97 20.30 49.40 -8.70
C THR A 97 20.52 48.13 -9.47
N GLY A 98 21.52 48.13 -10.34
CA GLY A 98 21.87 46.91 -11.10
C GLY A 98 22.33 45.76 -10.22
N GLY A 99 22.33 44.53 -10.79
CA GLY A 99 22.80 43.31 -10.12
C GLY A 99 21.72 42.41 -9.54
N GLN A 100 20.44 42.64 -9.87
CA GLN A 100 19.29 41.81 -9.45
C GLN A 100 19.28 41.57 -7.93
N GLN A 101 19.41 42.62 -7.17
CA GLN A 101 19.51 42.56 -5.71
C GLN A 101 18.14 42.46 -5.01
N SER A 102 17.06 42.84 -5.70
CA SER A 102 15.70 42.63 -5.23
C SER A 102 15.24 41.19 -5.56
N ALA A 103 14.40 40.63 -4.71
CA ALA A 103 13.90 39.28 -4.89
C ALA A 103 12.50 39.09 -4.32
N SER A 104 11.67 38.33 -5.03
CA SER A 104 10.39 37.82 -4.55
C SER A 104 10.47 36.31 -4.32
N PHE A 105 10.09 35.88 -3.13
CA PHE A 105 10.08 34.47 -2.69
C PHE A 105 8.63 34.03 -2.55
N ALA A 106 8.29 32.89 -3.09
CA ALA A 106 7.03 32.22 -2.85
C ALA A 106 7.27 30.96 -2.02
N PHE A 107 6.46 30.77 -0.97
CA PHE A 107 6.45 29.61 -0.07
C PHE A 107 5.00 29.13 0.01
N LEU A 108 4.69 28.04 -0.69
CA LEU A 108 3.31 27.60 -0.89
C LEU A 108 3.15 26.11 -0.60
N ASP A 109 1.96 25.73 -0.16
CA ASP A 109 1.51 24.35 -0.13
C ASP A 109 0.97 23.88 -1.50
N SER A 110 0.49 22.64 -1.59
CA SER A 110 -0.10 22.07 -2.80
C SER A 110 -1.38 22.82 -3.25
N ASN A 111 -2.04 23.54 -2.36
CA ASN A 111 -3.28 24.27 -2.60
C ASN A 111 -3.07 25.75 -2.95
N ARG A 112 -1.81 26.17 -3.17
CA ARG A 112 -1.44 27.60 -3.36
C ARG A 112 -1.75 28.47 -2.13
N THR A 113 -1.70 27.86 -0.94
CA THR A 113 -1.82 28.59 0.33
C THR A 113 -0.43 28.77 0.92
N GLY A 114 -0.15 29.95 1.45
CA GLY A 114 1.15 30.26 2.03
C GLY A 114 1.48 31.74 1.97
N THR A 115 2.75 32.06 1.70
CA THR A 115 3.26 33.43 1.83
C THR A 115 4.18 33.80 0.68
N VAL A 116 4.04 35.01 0.18
CA VAL A 116 5.00 35.65 -0.71
C VAL A 116 5.73 36.75 0.06
N VAL A 117 7.06 36.66 0.06
CA VAL A 117 7.96 37.62 0.68
C VAL A 117 8.74 38.33 -0.40
N THR A 118 8.67 39.66 -0.43
CA THR A 118 9.40 40.46 -1.39
C THR A 118 10.37 41.39 -0.68
N ALA A 119 11.66 41.22 -1.00
CA ALA A 119 12.73 42.10 -0.55
C ALA A 119 13.09 43.07 -1.71
N ILE A 120 12.95 44.35 -1.50
CA ILE A 120 13.29 45.38 -2.47
C ILE A 120 14.52 46.13 -1.97
N GLN A 121 15.59 46.08 -2.76
CA GLN A 121 16.82 46.84 -2.50
C GLN A 121 16.75 48.19 -3.27
N GLY A 122 16.74 49.26 -2.53
CA GLY A 122 17.00 50.59 -3.03
C GLY A 122 18.45 51.00 -2.80
N ARG A 123 18.81 52.24 -3.17
CA ARG A 123 20.17 52.75 -3.00
C ARG A 123 20.56 52.88 -1.51
N ASP A 124 19.67 53.47 -0.71
CA ASP A 124 19.93 53.83 0.69
C ASP A 124 18.99 53.10 1.66
N TYR A 125 18.15 52.19 1.17
CA TYR A 125 17.19 51.45 1.99
C TYR A 125 16.89 50.08 1.43
N ALA A 126 16.49 49.16 2.29
CA ALA A 126 15.85 47.93 1.92
C ALA A 126 14.46 47.82 2.55
N ARG A 127 13.52 47.26 1.85
CA ARG A 127 12.14 47.06 2.33
C ARG A 127 11.76 45.60 2.11
N ILE A 128 11.04 45.05 3.10
CA ILE A 128 10.45 43.74 3.01
C ILE A 128 8.92 43.88 3.07
N TYR A 129 8.26 43.23 2.15
CA TYR A 129 6.81 43.10 2.09
C TYR A 129 6.46 41.61 2.24
N VAL A 130 5.39 41.35 2.98
CA VAL A 130 4.84 40.01 3.19
C VAL A 130 3.39 40.01 2.79
N LYS A 131 3.00 39.11 1.92
CA LYS A 131 1.63 38.91 1.46
C LYS A 131 1.21 37.50 1.66
N GLU A 132 0.04 37.29 2.19
CA GLU A 132 -0.52 35.95 2.39
C GLU A 132 -1.35 35.53 1.17
N LEU A 133 -1.28 34.27 0.83
CA LEU A 133 -2.12 33.63 -0.17
C LEU A 133 -2.99 32.57 0.51
N ASP A 134 -4.28 32.60 0.20
CA ASP A 134 -5.23 31.54 0.52
C ASP A 134 -5.82 30.99 -0.78
N ARG A 135 -5.49 29.75 -1.11
CA ARG A 135 -5.93 29.07 -2.33
C ARG A 135 -5.73 29.92 -3.60
N GLY A 136 -4.57 30.52 -3.70
CA GLY A 136 -4.21 31.39 -4.82
C GLY A 136 -4.79 32.81 -4.78
N LYS A 137 -5.56 33.15 -3.76
CA LYS A 137 -6.05 34.54 -3.55
C LYS A 137 -5.11 35.29 -2.62
N ALA A 138 -4.51 36.35 -3.11
CA ALA A 138 -3.61 37.14 -2.30
C ALA A 138 -4.39 38.15 -1.44
N SER A 139 -3.90 38.41 -0.23
CA SER A 139 -4.42 39.45 0.69
C SER A 139 -4.28 40.90 0.13
N ALA A 140 -3.32 41.11 -0.77
CA ALA A 140 -3.10 42.33 -1.49
C ALA A 140 -2.66 42.02 -2.93
N ALA A 141 -2.82 42.99 -3.86
CA ALA A 141 -2.41 42.80 -5.25
C ALA A 141 -0.93 42.39 -5.34
N LEU A 142 -0.63 41.33 -6.09
CA LEU A 142 0.72 40.87 -6.33
C LEU A 142 1.38 41.70 -7.43
N SER A 143 2.68 42.01 -7.29
CA SER A 143 3.48 42.55 -8.38
C SER A 143 3.72 41.50 -9.48
N PRO A 144 4.15 41.88 -10.68
CA PRO A 144 4.49 40.94 -11.74
C PRO A 144 5.54 39.91 -11.31
N GLU A 145 6.54 40.32 -10.51
CA GLU A 145 7.62 39.44 -10.02
C GLU A 145 7.13 38.51 -8.93
N GLU A 146 6.21 38.98 -8.06
CA GLU A 146 5.55 38.14 -7.06
C GLU A 146 4.66 37.08 -7.72
N LEU A 147 3.88 37.49 -8.73
CA LEU A 147 3.07 36.55 -9.51
C LEU A 147 3.94 35.50 -10.21
N GLN A 148 5.05 35.93 -10.82
CA GLN A 148 6.01 35.03 -11.45
C GLN A 148 6.62 34.05 -10.43
N ALA A 149 6.91 34.49 -9.20
CA ALA A 149 7.40 33.61 -8.14
C ALA A 149 6.36 32.56 -7.77
N VAL A 150 5.09 32.92 -7.63
CA VAL A 150 3.97 32.00 -7.37
C VAL A 150 3.84 30.98 -8.50
N GLU A 151 3.82 31.44 -9.76
CA GLU A 151 3.72 30.54 -10.92
C GLU A 151 4.89 29.56 -11.00
N ARG A 152 6.12 30.02 -10.78
CA ARG A 152 7.31 29.17 -10.78
C ARG A 152 7.29 28.14 -9.63
N ALA A 153 6.80 28.50 -8.48
CA ALA A 153 6.65 27.60 -7.34
C ALA A 153 5.68 26.47 -7.67
N MET A 154 4.61 26.74 -8.41
CA MET A 154 3.56 25.78 -8.76
C MET A 154 3.81 25.01 -10.05
N ALA A 155 4.85 25.35 -10.83
CA ALA A 155 5.17 24.71 -12.10
C ALA A 155 6.03 23.43 -11.96
N ARG A 156 6.32 22.98 -10.73
CA ARG A 156 7.16 21.80 -10.44
C ARG A 156 6.34 20.54 -10.22
#